data_0d160f7f197559b3b293d7e4f19ec777
#
_entry.id   0d160f7f197559b3b293d7e4f19ec777
#
_cell.length_a   1.000
_cell.length_b   1.000
_cell.length_c   1.000
_cell.angle_alpha   90.00
_cell.angle_beta   90.00
_cell.angle_gamma   90.00
#
_symmetry.space_group_name_H-M   'P 1'
#
loop_
_entity.id
_entity.type
_entity.pdbx_description
1 polymer ?
#
loop_
_entity_poly.entity_id
_entity_poly.type
_entity_poly.pdbx_seq_one_letter_code
_entity_poly.pdbx_strand_id
1 'polypeptide(L)'
;MTNPSEALSEKRDVVLLGASIGFYWKFEDLPKRMGMEGYTFEYIGEDGFDKSKTLQKILSRPNRPDAIFLKQCAAYFPGDLVQYQALMKTYVQECLKAGIVPILVTVAPVREPGIFKLQYWKNIVKKIIYPSRPTVEARLRDLTAYNDWLKKYSLEQNLEIVDLEKALRISDTDRRLRADFDGGDGLHLNSNAYAKLDQIVMPTLEKVDWNRFIRVRGQTSTID
;
A
#
# COMPACT_ATOMS: atom_id res chain seq x y z
N MET A 1 42.72 -3.20 -18.89
CA MET A 1 42.21 -2.30 -17.82
C MET A 1 40.77 -1.96 -18.17
N THR A 2 39.87 -2.76 -17.69
CA THR A 2 38.42 -2.54 -17.85
C THR A 2 38.00 -1.49 -16.85
N ASN A 3 37.36 -0.44 -17.37
CA ASN A 3 36.86 0.70 -16.60
C ASN A 3 35.78 0.24 -15.59
N PRO A 4 35.90 0.49 -14.26
CA PRO A 4 34.94 0.00 -13.27
C PRO A 4 33.63 0.82 -13.20
N SER A 5 33.30 1.65 -14.18
CA SER A 5 32.21 2.63 -14.09
C SER A 5 30.96 2.33 -14.92
N GLU A 6 30.81 1.14 -15.47
CA GLU A 6 29.62 0.71 -16.22
C GLU A 6 28.94 -0.53 -15.62
N ALA A 7 28.84 -0.62 -14.31
CA ALA A 7 27.74 -1.40 -13.75
C ALA A 7 26.49 -0.55 -13.93
N LEU A 8 25.81 -0.67 -15.07
CA LEU A 8 24.43 -0.25 -15.23
C LEU A 8 23.68 -0.81 -14.03
N SER A 9 23.32 0.06 -13.09
CA SER A 9 22.52 -0.30 -11.93
C SER A 9 21.24 -0.94 -12.49
N GLU A 10 21.13 -2.28 -12.35
CA GLU A 10 19.91 -2.98 -12.76
C GLU A 10 18.71 -2.26 -12.17
N LYS A 11 17.73 -1.95 -13.03
CA LYS A 11 16.48 -1.31 -12.58
C LYS A 11 15.80 -2.23 -11.58
N ARG A 12 15.24 -1.65 -10.52
CA ARG A 12 14.46 -2.35 -9.53
C ARG A 12 13.00 -2.44 -9.97
N ASP A 13 12.47 -3.65 -10.03
CA ASP A 13 11.08 -3.90 -10.36
C ASP A 13 10.23 -3.89 -9.08
N VAL A 14 9.26 -3.01 -9.02
CA VAL A 14 8.39 -2.79 -7.85
C VAL A 14 6.94 -2.99 -8.23
N VAL A 15 6.24 -3.84 -7.50
CA VAL A 15 4.81 -4.08 -7.69
C VAL A 15 4.02 -3.46 -6.54
N LEU A 16 2.93 -2.75 -6.83
CA LEU A 16 1.91 -2.39 -5.86
C LEU A 16 0.73 -3.36 -5.98
N LEU A 17 0.59 -4.25 -5.02
CA LEU A 17 -0.59 -5.10 -4.87
C LEU A 17 -1.62 -4.41 -3.99
N GLY A 18 -2.73 -3.98 -4.56
CA GLY A 18 -3.72 -3.17 -3.87
C GLY A 18 -5.07 -3.12 -4.55
N ALA A 19 -5.88 -2.13 -4.17
CA ALA A 19 -7.19 -1.86 -4.76
C ALA A 19 -7.22 -0.44 -5.36
N SER A 20 -8.41 0.13 -5.57
CA SER A 20 -8.70 1.35 -6.34
C SER A 20 -7.72 2.54 -6.17
N ILE A 21 -7.17 2.78 -4.97
CA ILE A 21 -6.21 3.88 -4.77
C ILE A 21 -4.97 3.69 -5.65
N GLY A 22 -4.43 2.47 -5.77
CA GLY A 22 -3.28 2.19 -6.65
C GLY A 22 -3.58 2.51 -8.11
N PHE A 23 -4.77 2.16 -8.58
CA PHE A 23 -5.24 2.45 -9.93
C PHE A 23 -5.33 3.98 -10.19
N TYR A 24 -6.02 4.72 -9.35
CA TYR A 24 -6.17 6.17 -9.51
C TYR A 24 -4.88 6.93 -9.25
N TRP A 25 -3.95 6.37 -8.48
CA TRP A 25 -2.62 6.91 -8.24
C TRP A 25 -1.75 6.88 -9.51
N LYS A 26 -2.10 6.02 -10.48
CA LYS A 26 -1.25 5.75 -11.65
C LYS A 26 0.17 5.42 -11.21
N PHE A 27 0.28 4.40 -10.38
CA PHE A 27 1.53 4.03 -9.71
C PHE A 27 2.64 3.71 -10.71
N GLU A 28 2.29 3.17 -11.86
CA GLU A 28 3.22 2.84 -12.96
C GLU A 28 3.93 4.08 -13.53
N ASP A 29 3.27 5.25 -13.49
CA ASP A 29 3.83 6.51 -13.98
C ASP A 29 4.70 7.23 -12.92
N LEU A 30 4.76 6.73 -11.68
CA LEU A 30 5.47 7.36 -10.57
C LEU A 30 6.96 7.56 -10.86
N PRO A 31 7.70 6.59 -11.44
CA PRO A 31 9.12 6.77 -11.76
C PRO A 31 9.34 7.98 -12.67
N LYS A 32 8.50 8.15 -13.69
CA LYS A 32 8.57 9.29 -14.62
C LYS A 32 8.24 10.62 -13.94
N ARG A 33 7.21 10.64 -13.05
CA ARG A 33 6.82 11.87 -12.35
C ARG A 33 7.86 12.34 -11.33
N MET A 34 8.61 11.41 -10.75
CA MET A 34 9.54 11.67 -9.65
C MET A 34 11.03 11.54 -10.04
N GLY A 35 11.34 11.32 -11.32
CA GLY A 35 12.73 11.16 -11.78
C GLY A 35 13.42 9.90 -11.20
N MET A 36 12.68 8.81 -10.99
CA MET A 36 13.19 7.56 -10.40
C MET A 36 13.68 6.59 -11.47
N GLU A 37 14.73 6.97 -12.21
CA GLU A 37 15.21 6.22 -13.40
C GLU A 37 15.66 4.78 -13.08
N GLY A 38 16.08 4.51 -11.83
CA GLY A 38 16.50 3.19 -11.36
C GLY A 38 15.35 2.25 -10.99
N TYR A 39 14.09 2.60 -11.28
CA TYR A 39 12.92 1.82 -10.90
C TYR A 39 11.94 1.64 -12.04
N THR A 40 11.28 0.47 -12.07
CA THR A 40 10.04 0.23 -12.81
C THR A 40 8.94 -0.11 -11.83
N PHE A 41 7.73 0.40 -12.07
CA PHE A 41 6.60 0.19 -11.19
C PHE A 41 5.44 -0.44 -11.95
N GLU A 42 4.80 -1.42 -11.32
CA GLU A 42 3.60 -2.09 -11.83
C GLU A 42 2.49 -2.02 -10.77
N TYR A 43 1.26 -1.75 -11.19
CA TYR A 43 0.08 -1.87 -10.34
C TYR A 43 -0.68 -3.13 -10.65
N ILE A 44 -0.99 -3.92 -9.60
CA ILE A 44 -1.85 -5.09 -9.69
C ILE A 44 -3.05 -4.90 -8.78
N GLY A 45 -4.21 -4.72 -9.39
CA GLY A 45 -5.48 -4.53 -8.70
C GLY A 45 -6.06 -5.87 -8.24
N GLU A 46 -6.48 -5.92 -6.98
CA GLU A 46 -7.25 -7.03 -6.43
C GLU A 46 -8.30 -6.50 -5.47
N ASP A 47 -9.57 -6.85 -5.73
CA ASP A 47 -10.67 -6.56 -4.84
C ASP A 47 -10.76 -7.61 -3.72
N GLY A 48 -11.29 -7.18 -2.57
CA GLY A 48 -11.30 -8.02 -1.38
C GLY A 48 -10.04 -7.87 -0.52
N PHE A 49 -10.16 -8.28 0.73
CA PHE A 49 -9.03 -8.20 1.67
C PHE A 49 -8.03 -9.33 1.42
N ASP A 50 -8.50 -10.53 1.15
CA ASP A 50 -7.66 -11.68 0.83
C ASP A 50 -7.15 -11.60 -0.62
N LYS A 51 -5.85 -11.36 -0.75
CA LYS A 51 -5.12 -11.24 -2.00
C LYS A 51 -4.15 -12.42 -2.23
N SER A 52 -4.31 -13.49 -1.47
CA SER A 52 -3.38 -14.65 -1.49
C SER A 52 -3.18 -15.21 -2.89
N LYS A 53 -4.26 -15.39 -3.66
CA LYS A 53 -4.18 -15.95 -5.03
C LYS A 53 -3.38 -15.06 -5.97
N THR A 54 -3.57 -13.74 -5.90
CA THR A 54 -2.87 -12.79 -6.75
C THR A 54 -1.41 -12.65 -6.31
N LEU A 55 -1.15 -12.63 -5.01
CA LEU A 55 0.22 -12.66 -4.49
C LEU A 55 0.97 -13.89 -5.00
N GLN A 56 0.39 -15.10 -4.91
CA GLN A 56 1.01 -16.32 -5.42
C GLN A 56 1.33 -16.25 -6.93
N LYS A 57 0.45 -15.66 -7.74
CA LYS A 57 0.72 -15.43 -9.17
C LYS A 57 1.93 -14.52 -9.37
N ILE A 58 2.09 -13.48 -8.55
CA ILE A 58 3.25 -12.58 -8.63
C ILE A 58 4.53 -13.33 -8.23
N LEU A 59 4.49 -14.07 -7.12
CA LEU A 59 5.64 -14.81 -6.59
C LEU A 59 6.11 -15.95 -7.52
N SER A 60 5.22 -16.49 -8.33
CA SER A 60 5.52 -17.59 -9.29
C SER A 60 5.98 -17.11 -10.67
N ARG A 61 6.11 -15.80 -10.90
CA ARG A 61 6.56 -15.26 -12.19
C ARG A 61 8.03 -15.66 -12.46
N PRO A 62 8.43 -15.93 -13.70
CA PRO A 62 9.85 -16.11 -14.06
C PRO A 62 10.67 -14.86 -13.70
N ASN A 63 10.15 -13.68 -14.04
CA ASN A 63 10.73 -12.39 -13.68
C ASN A 63 9.99 -11.85 -12.46
N ARG A 64 10.46 -12.21 -11.28
CA ARG A 64 9.88 -11.77 -10.00
C ARG A 64 10.31 -10.33 -9.69
N PRO A 65 9.40 -9.50 -9.13
CA PRO A 65 9.78 -8.16 -8.72
C PRO A 65 10.80 -8.16 -7.58
N ASP A 66 11.53 -7.07 -7.42
CA ASP A 66 12.45 -6.87 -6.30
C ASP A 66 11.69 -6.55 -5.02
N ALA A 67 10.57 -5.82 -5.13
CA ALA A 67 9.72 -5.45 -4.00
C ALA A 67 8.24 -5.52 -4.33
N ILE A 68 7.43 -5.77 -3.29
CA ILE A 68 5.97 -5.70 -3.36
C ILE A 68 5.45 -4.78 -2.27
N PHE A 69 4.76 -3.72 -2.66
CA PHE A 69 3.96 -2.87 -1.77
C PHE A 69 2.66 -3.59 -1.45
N LEU A 70 2.49 -4.00 -0.18
CA LEU A 70 1.32 -4.73 0.31
C LEU A 70 0.29 -3.74 0.86
N LYS A 71 -0.74 -3.43 0.07
CA LYS A 71 -1.72 -2.39 0.38
C LYS A 71 -3.13 -2.93 0.52
N GLN A 72 -3.82 -2.54 1.60
CA GLN A 72 -5.25 -2.82 1.80
C GLN A 72 -6.12 -1.58 1.52
N CYS A 73 -7.44 -1.79 1.44
CA CYS A 73 -8.39 -0.73 1.14
C CYS A 73 -9.28 -0.41 2.35
N ALA A 74 -9.55 0.87 2.57
CA ALA A 74 -10.45 1.33 3.62
C ALA A 74 -11.90 0.82 3.48
N ALA A 75 -12.31 0.41 2.27
CA ALA A 75 -13.64 -0.16 2.04
C ALA A 75 -13.88 -1.49 2.79
N TYR A 76 -12.83 -2.19 3.19
CA TYR A 76 -12.93 -3.49 3.90
C TYR A 76 -13.09 -3.34 5.42
N PHE A 77 -13.02 -2.11 5.93
CA PHE A 77 -13.22 -1.81 7.35
C PHE A 77 -14.64 -1.26 7.61
N PRO A 78 -15.21 -1.52 8.78
CA PRO A 78 -14.71 -2.43 9.82
C PRO A 78 -14.75 -3.88 9.34
N GLY A 79 -13.92 -4.74 9.97
CA GLY A 79 -13.81 -6.15 9.61
C GLY A 79 -13.11 -6.97 10.70
N ASP A 80 -12.81 -8.22 10.41
CA ASP A 80 -12.07 -9.10 11.32
C ASP A 80 -10.59 -8.72 11.34
N LEU A 81 -10.20 -7.89 12.30
CA LEU A 81 -8.82 -7.42 12.45
C LEU A 81 -7.83 -8.56 12.71
N VAL A 82 -8.26 -9.62 13.42
CA VAL A 82 -7.39 -10.78 13.70
C VAL A 82 -7.06 -11.52 12.42
N GLN A 83 -8.08 -11.78 11.61
CA GLN A 83 -7.89 -12.38 10.29
C GLN A 83 -7.03 -11.49 9.38
N TYR A 84 -7.27 -10.17 9.38
CA TYR A 84 -6.53 -9.22 8.55
C TYR A 84 -5.05 -9.17 8.91
N GLN A 85 -4.74 -9.20 10.20
CA GLN A 85 -3.37 -9.27 10.69
C GLN A 85 -2.70 -10.61 10.31
N ALA A 86 -3.41 -11.72 10.45
CA ALA A 86 -2.89 -13.04 10.08
C ALA A 86 -2.56 -13.13 8.58
N LEU A 87 -3.46 -12.64 7.71
CA LEU A 87 -3.23 -12.60 6.26
C LEU A 87 -2.02 -11.74 5.90
N MET A 88 -1.89 -10.55 6.49
CA MET A 88 -0.74 -9.67 6.22
C MET A 88 0.58 -10.31 6.66
N LYS A 89 0.61 -10.98 7.83
CA LYS A 89 1.80 -11.74 8.27
C LYS A 89 2.16 -12.83 7.25
N THR A 90 1.16 -13.55 6.74
CA THR A 90 1.37 -14.58 5.71
C THR A 90 1.96 -13.97 4.44
N TYR A 91 1.42 -12.84 3.94
CA TYR A 91 1.95 -12.17 2.75
C TYR A 91 3.41 -11.75 2.91
N VAL A 92 3.74 -11.17 4.05
CA VAL A 92 5.14 -10.81 4.38
C VAL A 92 6.04 -12.04 4.35
N GLN A 93 5.65 -13.11 5.01
CA GLN A 93 6.47 -14.34 5.06
C GLN A 93 6.66 -14.97 3.69
N GLU A 94 5.64 -14.97 2.84
CA GLU A 94 5.73 -15.50 1.47
C GLU A 94 6.65 -14.66 0.59
N CYS A 95 6.58 -13.33 0.68
CA CYS A 95 7.52 -12.44 0.00
C CYS A 95 8.96 -12.73 0.45
N LEU A 96 9.21 -12.80 1.76
CA LEU A 96 10.54 -13.06 2.32
C LEU A 96 11.10 -14.41 1.87
N LYS A 97 10.29 -15.47 1.89
CA LYS A 97 10.68 -16.80 1.37
C LYS A 97 11.03 -16.77 -0.11
N ALA A 98 10.35 -15.94 -0.89
CA ALA A 98 10.62 -15.76 -2.31
C ALA A 98 11.83 -14.85 -2.62
N GLY A 99 12.48 -14.28 -1.58
CA GLY A 99 13.57 -13.32 -1.74
C GLY A 99 13.12 -11.96 -2.28
N ILE A 100 11.85 -11.59 -2.03
CA ILE A 100 11.23 -10.34 -2.47
C ILE A 100 11.03 -9.44 -1.25
N VAL A 101 11.35 -8.15 -1.39
CA VAL A 101 11.15 -7.17 -0.32
C VAL A 101 9.68 -6.87 -0.11
N PRO A 102 9.06 -7.22 1.04
CA PRO A 102 7.73 -6.73 1.36
C PRO A 102 7.83 -5.31 1.91
N ILE A 103 7.14 -4.37 1.29
CA ILE A 103 6.99 -3.00 1.77
C ILE A 103 5.54 -2.84 2.24
N LEU A 104 5.35 -2.56 3.51
CA LEU A 104 4.03 -2.39 4.06
C LEU A 104 3.46 -1.02 3.70
N VAL A 105 2.15 -0.95 3.50
CA VAL A 105 1.48 0.31 3.15
C VAL A 105 0.28 0.50 4.06
N THR A 106 0.27 1.57 4.86
CA THR A 106 -0.90 1.87 5.70
C THR A 106 -2.13 2.15 4.85
N VAL A 107 -3.30 1.85 5.38
CA VAL A 107 -4.57 2.17 4.74
C VAL A 107 -4.82 3.67 4.83
N ALA A 108 -5.17 4.29 3.70
CA ALA A 108 -5.49 5.71 3.67
C ALA A 108 -6.69 6.03 4.58
N PRO A 109 -6.67 7.17 5.29
CA PRO A 109 -7.76 7.56 6.16
C PRO A 109 -9.05 7.86 5.37
N VAL A 110 -10.17 7.88 6.07
CA VAL A 110 -11.50 8.20 5.53
C VAL A 110 -12.09 9.40 6.24
N ARG A 111 -13.13 9.98 5.64
CA ARG A 111 -13.93 11.07 6.26
C ARG A 111 -15.38 10.99 5.84
N GLU A 112 -16.26 11.71 6.54
CA GLU A 112 -17.58 11.96 6.00
C GLU A 112 -17.48 12.85 4.75
N PRO A 113 -18.20 12.52 3.66
CA PRO A 113 -18.32 13.42 2.52
C PRO A 113 -18.89 14.77 2.95
N GLY A 114 -18.42 15.86 2.35
CA GLY A 114 -18.97 17.19 2.63
C GLY A 114 -20.47 17.25 2.32
N ILE A 115 -21.23 17.98 3.17
CA ILE A 115 -22.72 18.10 3.07
C ILE A 115 -23.19 18.65 1.72
N PHE A 116 -22.37 19.41 1.03
CA PHE A 116 -22.67 19.94 -0.30
C PHE A 116 -22.36 18.96 -1.44
N LYS A 117 -21.80 17.78 -1.13
CA LYS A 117 -21.52 16.76 -2.14
C LYS A 117 -22.74 15.85 -2.32
N LEU A 118 -23.07 15.54 -3.56
CA LEU A 118 -24.15 14.59 -3.89
C LEU A 118 -23.96 13.24 -3.19
N GLN A 119 -22.73 12.84 -2.96
CA GLN A 119 -22.38 11.60 -2.27
C GLN A 119 -22.81 11.61 -0.80
N TYR A 120 -22.78 12.75 -0.11
CA TYR A 120 -23.30 12.89 1.25
C TYR A 120 -24.78 12.50 1.31
N TRP A 121 -25.61 13.07 0.43
CA TRP A 121 -27.03 12.77 0.37
C TRP A 121 -27.31 11.33 -0.05
N LYS A 122 -26.55 10.80 -1.02
CA LYS A 122 -26.62 9.37 -1.38
C LYS A 122 -26.29 8.47 -0.20
N ASN A 123 -25.33 8.85 0.65
CA ASN A 123 -24.96 8.07 1.83
C ASN A 123 -26.07 8.12 2.91
N ILE A 124 -26.72 9.28 3.11
CA ILE A 124 -27.88 9.39 4.01
C ILE A 124 -29.01 8.46 3.55
N VAL A 125 -29.39 8.54 2.28
CA VAL A 125 -30.43 7.67 1.71
C VAL A 125 -30.05 6.20 1.84
N LYS A 126 -28.81 5.84 1.55
CA LYS A 126 -28.30 4.48 1.71
C LYS A 126 -28.29 4.02 3.17
N LYS A 127 -28.03 4.90 4.13
CA LYS A 127 -28.08 4.58 5.57
C LYS A 127 -29.50 4.31 6.04
N ILE A 128 -30.48 5.01 5.48
CA ILE A 128 -31.92 4.77 5.75
C ILE A 128 -32.35 3.42 5.17
N ILE A 129 -31.94 3.11 3.93
CA ILE A 129 -32.32 1.89 3.22
C ILE A 129 -31.55 0.66 3.77
N TYR A 130 -30.28 0.86 4.14
CA TYR A 130 -29.37 -0.18 4.63
C TYR A 130 -28.77 0.23 5.99
N PRO A 131 -29.53 0.14 7.09
CA PRO A 131 -29.11 0.59 8.43
C PRO A 131 -27.90 -0.17 8.98
N SER A 132 -27.61 -1.37 8.45
CA SER A 132 -26.44 -2.19 8.79
C SER A 132 -25.11 -1.69 8.19
N ARG A 133 -25.12 -0.64 7.38
CA ARG A 133 -23.87 -0.08 6.83
C ARG A 133 -23.00 0.53 7.93
N PRO A 134 -21.70 0.21 7.94
CA PRO A 134 -20.78 0.80 8.90
C PRO A 134 -20.74 2.33 8.81
N THR A 135 -20.69 2.99 9.95
CA THR A 135 -20.44 4.44 10.01
C THR A 135 -18.98 4.73 9.66
N VAL A 136 -18.69 5.99 9.31
CA VAL A 136 -17.31 6.42 9.06
C VAL A 136 -16.46 6.31 10.33
N GLU A 137 -17.06 6.59 11.52
CA GLU A 137 -16.38 6.45 12.81
C GLU A 137 -16.00 5.00 13.10
N ALA A 138 -16.92 4.05 12.87
CA ALA A 138 -16.63 2.61 13.05
C ALA A 138 -15.52 2.16 12.09
N ARG A 139 -15.58 2.60 10.83
CA ARG A 139 -14.54 2.32 9.84
C ARG A 139 -13.20 2.92 10.26
N LEU A 140 -13.18 4.19 10.65
CA LEU A 140 -11.97 4.90 11.04
C LEU A 140 -11.31 4.27 12.28
N ARG A 141 -12.13 3.86 13.27
CA ARG A 141 -11.63 3.18 14.47
C ARG A 141 -10.86 1.91 14.12
N ASP A 142 -11.46 1.02 13.33
CA ASP A 142 -10.85 -0.27 13.00
C ASP A 142 -9.66 -0.12 12.04
N LEU A 143 -9.76 0.80 11.08
CA LEU A 143 -8.68 1.17 10.18
C LEU A 143 -7.49 1.74 10.95
N THR A 144 -7.73 2.60 11.94
CA THR A 144 -6.73 3.16 12.83
C THR A 144 -6.03 2.06 13.63
N ALA A 145 -6.80 1.16 14.25
CA ALA A 145 -6.25 0.03 15.00
C ALA A 145 -5.40 -0.89 14.11
N TYR A 146 -5.84 -1.14 12.88
CA TYR A 146 -5.06 -1.92 11.92
C TYR A 146 -3.75 -1.22 11.52
N ASN A 147 -3.80 0.09 11.21
CA ASN A 147 -2.61 0.85 10.84
C ASN A 147 -1.59 0.94 11.99
N ASP A 148 -2.05 1.09 13.24
CA ASP A 148 -1.16 1.12 14.41
C ASP A 148 -0.48 -0.24 14.60
N TRP A 149 -1.25 -1.33 14.47
CA TRP A 149 -0.68 -2.67 14.46
C TRP A 149 0.34 -2.85 13.32
N LEU A 150 0.02 -2.40 12.09
CA LEU A 150 0.89 -2.55 10.92
C LEU A 150 2.23 -1.82 11.10
N LYS A 151 2.21 -0.61 11.68
CA LYS A 151 3.40 0.16 12.02
C LYS A 151 4.26 -0.56 13.07
N LYS A 152 3.64 -1.08 14.12
CA LYS A 152 4.33 -1.87 15.13
C LYS A 152 4.96 -3.12 14.51
N TYR A 153 4.20 -3.84 13.70
CA TYR A 153 4.66 -5.05 13.02
C TYR A 153 5.83 -4.75 12.07
N SER A 154 5.81 -3.63 11.33
CA SER A 154 6.92 -3.23 10.46
C SER A 154 8.23 -3.05 11.25
N LEU A 155 8.16 -2.41 12.41
CA LEU A 155 9.32 -2.22 13.30
C LEU A 155 9.84 -3.56 13.85
N GLU A 156 8.93 -4.44 14.30
CA GLU A 156 9.28 -5.77 14.83
C GLU A 156 9.96 -6.67 13.78
N GLN A 157 9.56 -6.53 12.51
CA GLN A 157 10.11 -7.33 11.40
C GLN A 157 11.28 -6.64 10.68
N ASN A 158 11.65 -5.41 11.09
CA ASN A 158 12.62 -4.57 10.40
C ASN A 158 12.29 -4.42 8.90
N LEU A 159 11.06 -3.98 8.62
CA LEU A 159 10.53 -3.75 7.28
C LEU A 159 10.20 -2.28 7.07
N GLU A 160 10.35 -1.81 5.85
CA GLU A 160 9.93 -0.46 5.50
C GLU A 160 8.41 -0.35 5.34
N ILE A 161 7.89 0.84 5.64
CA ILE A 161 6.47 1.15 5.55
C ILE A 161 6.22 2.50 4.89
N VAL A 162 5.31 2.51 3.91
CA VAL A 162 4.78 3.75 3.32
C VAL A 162 3.55 4.17 4.12
N ASP A 163 3.66 5.24 4.89
CA ASP A 163 2.59 5.70 5.78
C ASP A 163 1.64 6.68 5.07
N LEU A 164 0.70 6.13 4.28
CA LEU A 164 -0.35 6.92 3.61
C LEU A 164 -1.24 7.65 4.62
N GLU A 165 -1.51 7.01 5.76
CA GLU A 165 -2.34 7.62 6.79
C GLU A 165 -1.71 8.90 7.32
N LYS A 166 -0.44 8.86 7.72
CA LYS A 166 0.27 10.04 8.22
C LYS A 166 0.35 11.16 7.18
N ALA A 167 0.53 10.81 5.90
CA ALA A 167 0.63 11.78 4.83
C ALA A 167 -0.71 12.51 4.54
N LEU A 168 -1.84 11.86 4.82
CA LEU A 168 -3.16 12.32 4.37
C LEU A 168 -4.11 12.73 5.51
N ARG A 169 -3.80 12.41 6.76
CA ARG A 169 -4.65 12.74 7.92
C ARG A 169 -4.57 14.21 8.30
N ILE A 170 -5.59 14.69 9.01
CA ILE A 170 -5.65 16.08 9.49
C ILE A 170 -4.50 16.37 10.46
N SER A 171 -4.33 15.50 11.49
CA SER A 171 -3.28 15.63 12.52
C SER A 171 -3.01 14.30 13.21
N ASP A 172 -2.12 14.28 14.19
CA ASP A 172 -1.86 13.08 15.01
C ASP A 172 -3.05 12.73 15.93
N THR A 173 -3.83 13.71 16.33
CA THR A 173 -5.03 13.54 17.17
C THR A 173 -6.32 13.40 16.36
N ASP A 174 -6.33 13.89 15.12
CA ASP A 174 -7.46 13.72 14.20
C ASP A 174 -7.02 12.94 12.96
N ARG A 175 -7.30 11.64 12.98
CA ARG A 175 -6.83 10.71 11.95
C ARG A 175 -7.76 10.62 10.74
N ARG A 176 -8.75 11.51 10.62
CA ARG A 176 -9.61 11.60 9.44
C ARG A 176 -8.83 12.13 8.23
N LEU A 177 -9.29 11.76 7.04
CA LEU A 177 -8.79 12.31 5.78
C LEU A 177 -8.98 13.83 5.75
N ARG A 178 -7.94 14.56 5.37
CA ARG A 178 -8.01 16.00 5.12
C ARG A 178 -9.02 16.31 4.00
N ALA A 179 -9.76 17.40 4.17
CA ALA A 179 -10.80 17.81 3.22
C ALA A 179 -10.25 18.14 1.83
N ASP A 180 -9.06 18.73 1.79
CA ASP A 180 -8.37 19.13 0.57
C ASP A 180 -7.75 17.94 -0.20
N PHE A 181 -7.78 16.73 0.39
CA PHE A 181 -7.35 15.48 -0.25
C PHE A 181 -8.50 14.56 -0.66
N ASP A 182 -9.75 14.90 -0.26
CA ASP A 182 -10.94 14.11 -0.57
C ASP A 182 -11.34 14.23 -2.05
N GLY A 183 -11.49 13.10 -2.72
CA GLY A 183 -12.07 13.01 -4.07
C GLY A 183 -13.56 13.31 -4.15
N GLY A 184 -14.23 13.48 -2.99
CA GLY A 184 -15.62 13.89 -2.88
C GLY A 184 -16.57 12.86 -2.29
N ASP A 185 -16.11 11.64 -2.04
CA ASP A 185 -16.92 10.56 -1.45
C ASP A 185 -16.46 10.13 -0.05
N GLY A 186 -15.41 10.78 0.47
CA GLY A 186 -14.82 10.50 1.78
C GLY A 186 -13.92 9.26 1.82
N LEU A 187 -13.70 8.59 0.70
CA LEU A 187 -12.93 7.36 0.57
C LEU A 187 -11.82 7.45 -0.48
N HIS A 188 -12.14 7.98 -1.66
CA HIS A 188 -11.18 8.14 -2.75
C HIS A 188 -10.44 9.47 -2.63
N LEU A 189 -9.24 9.49 -3.17
CA LEU A 189 -8.32 10.62 -3.10
C LEU A 189 -8.42 11.47 -4.37
N ASN A 190 -8.08 12.75 -4.26
CA ASN A 190 -7.94 13.64 -5.40
C ASN A 190 -6.47 13.76 -5.86
N SER A 191 -6.21 14.52 -6.91
CA SER A 191 -4.86 14.71 -7.49
C SER A 191 -3.85 15.28 -6.49
N ASN A 192 -4.29 16.19 -5.59
CA ASN A 192 -3.39 16.78 -4.58
C ASN A 192 -2.91 15.72 -3.56
N ALA A 193 -3.80 14.81 -3.19
CA ALA A 193 -3.45 13.70 -2.32
C ALA A 193 -2.43 12.77 -3.02
N TYR A 194 -2.64 12.41 -4.28
CA TYR A 194 -1.69 11.57 -5.01
C TYR A 194 -0.33 12.23 -5.17
N ALA A 195 -0.27 13.53 -5.49
CA ALA A 195 0.98 14.27 -5.51
C ALA A 195 1.71 14.27 -4.15
N LYS A 196 0.94 14.29 -3.03
CA LYS A 196 1.51 14.14 -1.69
C LYS A 196 2.05 12.74 -1.45
N LEU A 197 1.36 11.69 -1.95
CA LEU A 197 1.81 10.31 -1.83
C LEU A 197 3.06 10.04 -2.66
N ASP A 198 3.22 10.66 -3.84
CA ASP A 198 4.44 10.54 -4.65
C ASP A 198 5.70 10.89 -3.83
N GLN A 199 5.61 11.90 -2.96
CA GLN A 199 6.74 12.39 -2.16
C GLN A 199 7.23 11.44 -1.07
N ILE A 200 6.44 10.45 -0.65
CA ILE A 200 6.79 9.54 0.45
C ILE A 200 7.32 8.19 -0.03
N VAL A 201 7.18 7.86 -1.31
CA VAL A 201 7.62 6.56 -1.84
C VAL A 201 9.15 6.48 -1.93
N MET A 202 9.79 7.47 -2.57
CA MET A 202 11.24 7.45 -2.77
C MET A 202 12.02 7.40 -1.44
N PRO A 203 11.72 8.26 -0.44
CA PRO A 203 12.39 8.19 0.86
C PRO A 203 12.20 6.84 1.59
N THR A 204 11.13 6.10 1.28
CA THR A 204 10.93 4.75 1.82
C THR A 204 11.82 3.74 1.10
N LEU A 205 11.89 3.79 -0.24
CA LEU A 205 12.73 2.89 -1.02
C LEU A 205 14.23 3.07 -0.76
N GLU A 206 14.67 4.28 -0.48
CA GLU A 206 16.07 4.59 -0.12
C GLU A 206 16.51 3.95 1.20
N LYS A 207 15.57 3.65 2.10
CA LYS A 207 15.85 2.99 3.38
C LYS A 207 15.91 1.46 3.27
N VAL A 208 15.44 0.89 2.17
CA VAL A 208 15.42 -0.56 1.97
C VAL A 208 16.84 -1.11 1.92
N ASP A 209 17.16 -2.05 2.81
CA ASP A 209 18.40 -2.84 2.70
C ASP A 209 18.23 -3.92 1.63
N TRP A 210 18.46 -3.55 0.39
CA TRP A 210 18.35 -4.44 -0.76
C TRP A 210 19.29 -5.65 -0.66
N ASN A 211 20.45 -5.52 -0.03
CA ASN A 211 21.44 -6.60 0.08
C ASN A 211 20.96 -7.73 0.99
N ARG A 212 20.10 -7.43 1.95
CA ARG A 212 19.48 -8.44 2.81
C ARG A 212 18.69 -9.48 1.99
N PHE A 213 18.07 -9.05 0.89
CA PHE A 213 17.17 -9.87 0.08
C PHE A 213 17.87 -10.55 -1.11
N ILE A 214 18.93 -9.97 -1.65
CA ILE A 214 19.75 -10.59 -2.72
C ILE A 214 20.36 -11.91 -2.25
N ARG A 215 20.80 -12.01 -1.00
CA ARG A 215 21.39 -13.23 -0.44
C ARG A 215 20.44 -14.42 -0.44
N VAL A 216 19.14 -14.19 -0.26
CA VAL A 216 18.13 -15.25 -0.26
C VAL A 216 17.89 -15.79 -1.68
N ARG A 217 17.94 -14.94 -2.71
CA ARG A 217 17.80 -15.35 -4.12
C ARG A 217 18.96 -16.25 -4.59
N GLY A 218 20.17 -15.99 -4.11
CA GLY A 218 21.37 -16.79 -4.46
C GLY A 218 21.42 -18.18 -3.83
N GLN A 219 20.68 -18.44 -2.76
CA GLN A 219 20.67 -19.73 -2.07
C GLN A 219 19.64 -20.73 -2.62
N THR A 220 18.69 -20.29 -3.45
CA THR A 220 17.65 -21.17 -4.03
C THR A 220 18.04 -21.80 -5.37
N SER A 221 19.23 -21.54 -5.92
CA SER A 221 19.68 -22.06 -7.21
C SER A 221 20.56 -23.31 -7.15
N THR A 222 20.69 -23.98 -6.00
CA THR A 222 21.42 -25.26 -5.87
C THR A 222 20.57 -26.29 -5.13
N ILE A 223 19.50 -26.74 -5.77
CA ILE A 223 18.91 -28.06 -5.48
C ILE A 223 18.79 -28.74 -6.85
N ASP A 224 19.83 -29.49 -7.18
CA ASP A 224 19.82 -30.52 -8.24
C ASP A 224 18.93 -31.69 -7.82
#